data_e5b9fb2b250639731277a3a2b99ead83
#
_entry.id   e5b9fb2b250639731277a3a2b99ead83
#
_cell.length_a   1.000
_cell.length_b   1.000
_cell.length_c   1.000
_cell.angle_alpha   90.00
_cell.angle_beta   90.00
_cell.angle_gamma   90.00
#
_symmetry.space_group_name_H-M   'P 1'
#
loop_
_entity.id
_entity.type
_entity.pdbx_description
1 polymer ?
#
loop_
_entity_poly.entity_id
_entity_poly.type
_entity_poly.pdbx_seq_one_letter_code
_entity_poly.pdbx_strand_id
1 'polypeptide(L)'
;MAYSPSPIPGISFTNPTLSKTRRLSSSHYSISKKPRAMAKEVYFNHDGSATKKLQTGVDKVAELIGVTLGPKGRNVVLQNKYGPPKIVNDGETVLKQIELEDPLENVGVKLVRQAGAKTNDLAGDGCTTSIVLAHGLITEGVKVRLIF
;
A
#
# COMPACT_ATOMS: atom_id res chain seq x y z
N MET A 1 38.69 39.92 -66.86
CA MET A 1 37.93 38.84 -67.51
C MET A 1 36.71 38.53 -66.62
N ALA A 2 35.57 39.02 -67.02
CA ALA A 2 34.31 38.86 -66.30
C ALA A 2 33.56 37.67 -66.90
N TYR A 3 33.25 36.70 -66.11
CA TYR A 3 32.43 35.53 -66.48
C TYR A 3 30.98 35.84 -66.17
N SER A 4 30.15 35.92 -67.23
CA SER A 4 28.73 36.08 -67.15
C SER A 4 28.07 34.71 -67.29
N PRO A 5 27.26 34.23 -66.36
CA PRO A 5 26.47 33.01 -66.54
C PRO A 5 25.14 33.32 -67.24
N SER A 6 24.85 32.55 -68.29
CA SER A 6 23.64 32.59 -69.10
C SER A 6 22.38 32.12 -68.34
N PRO A 7 21.19 32.61 -68.70
CA PRO A 7 19.95 32.29 -68.03
C PRO A 7 19.41 30.89 -68.42
N ILE A 8 18.91 30.15 -67.43
CA ILE A 8 18.24 28.87 -67.60
C ILE A 8 16.76 29.13 -67.93
N PRO A 9 16.18 28.54 -68.98
CA PRO A 9 14.79 28.72 -69.33
C PRO A 9 13.85 27.82 -68.52
N GLY A 10 12.79 28.46 -68.08
CA GLY A 10 11.46 27.84 -67.93
C GLY A 10 11.19 26.98 -66.72
N ILE A 11 10.88 27.60 -65.59
CA ILE A 11 10.01 26.99 -64.56
C ILE A 11 8.83 27.91 -64.34
N SER A 12 7.66 27.51 -64.85
CA SER A 12 6.41 28.18 -64.58
C SER A 12 5.92 27.81 -63.20
N PHE A 13 5.85 28.79 -62.31
CA PHE A 13 5.20 28.63 -61.03
C PHE A 13 3.70 28.75 -61.20
N THR A 14 2.98 27.62 -61.25
CA THR A 14 1.56 27.58 -61.05
C THR A 14 1.29 27.45 -59.56
N ASN A 15 0.70 28.48 -58.97
CA ASN A 15 0.23 28.44 -57.59
C ASN A 15 -0.92 27.43 -57.46
N PRO A 16 -0.79 26.40 -56.58
CA PRO A 16 -1.95 25.63 -56.21
C PRO A 16 -2.75 26.39 -55.17
N THR A 17 -3.96 26.76 -55.52
CA THR A 17 -5.02 27.28 -54.64
C THR A 17 -5.18 26.38 -53.42
N LEU A 18 -4.84 26.90 -52.27
CA LEU A 18 -4.99 26.25 -50.98
C LEU A 18 -6.45 26.33 -50.56
N SER A 19 -7.23 25.28 -50.78
CA SER A 19 -8.48 25.03 -50.10
C SER A 19 -8.40 23.66 -49.44
N LYS A 20 -7.70 23.58 -48.32
CA LYS A 20 -7.79 22.47 -47.43
C LYS A 20 -8.04 22.98 -46.02
N THR A 21 -9.33 23.22 -45.76
CA THR A 21 -9.85 23.37 -44.42
C THR A 21 -9.44 22.12 -43.64
N ARG A 22 -8.40 22.27 -42.82
CA ARG A 22 -8.05 21.31 -41.79
C ARG A 22 -9.25 21.26 -40.82
N ARG A 23 -10.09 20.24 -40.92
CA ARG A 23 -10.95 19.83 -39.81
C ARG A 23 -10.02 19.60 -38.63
N LEU A 24 -10.08 20.49 -37.64
CA LEU A 24 -9.60 20.24 -36.32
C LEU A 24 -10.38 19.04 -35.80
N SER A 25 -9.77 17.86 -35.82
CA SER A 25 -10.28 16.75 -35.03
C SER A 25 -10.25 17.20 -33.59
N SER A 26 -11.42 17.40 -33.01
CA SER A 26 -11.55 17.55 -31.57
C SER A 26 -10.99 16.27 -30.95
N SER A 27 -9.75 16.33 -30.57
CA SER A 27 -9.17 15.34 -29.65
C SER A 27 -10.08 15.39 -28.42
N HIS A 28 -10.91 14.40 -28.26
CA HIS A 28 -11.58 14.14 -27.00
C HIS A 28 -10.48 13.91 -25.98
N TYR A 29 -10.08 14.99 -25.32
CA TYR A 29 -9.27 14.92 -24.13
C TYR A 29 -10.11 14.15 -23.09
N SER A 30 -9.86 12.87 -23.01
CA SER A 30 -10.39 12.05 -21.93
C SER A 30 -9.88 12.69 -20.65
N ILE A 31 -10.75 13.40 -19.97
CA ILE A 31 -10.51 13.90 -18.63
C ILE A 31 -10.29 12.65 -17.79
N SER A 32 -9.04 12.31 -17.57
CA SER A 32 -8.62 11.33 -16.59
C SER A 32 -9.34 11.72 -15.30
N LYS A 33 -10.32 10.92 -14.89
CA LYS A 33 -10.99 11.09 -13.60
C LYS A 33 -9.88 11.07 -12.57
N LYS A 34 -9.60 12.25 -11.98
CA LYS A 34 -8.70 12.34 -10.82
C LYS A 34 -9.10 11.24 -9.85
N PRO A 35 -8.16 10.46 -9.30
CA PRO A 35 -8.50 9.46 -8.32
C PRO A 35 -9.29 10.17 -7.22
N ARG A 36 -10.55 9.82 -7.10
CA ARG A 36 -11.42 10.31 -6.04
C ARG A 36 -10.76 9.80 -4.76
N ALA A 37 -10.23 10.71 -3.95
CA ALA A 37 -9.71 10.34 -2.65
C ALA A 37 -10.79 9.49 -1.99
N MET A 38 -10.50 8.21 -1.74
CA MET A 38 -11.43 7.34 -1.04
C MET A 38 -11.73 8.04 0.29
N ALA A 39 -12.99 8.41 0.49
CA ALA A 39 -13.44 8.93 1.76
C ALA A 39 -13.00 7.92 2.82
N LYS A 40 -12.34 8.38 3.87
CA LYS A 40 -12.01 7.50 5.00
C LYS A 40 -13.32 6.89 5.49
N GLU A 41 -13.42 5.58 5.40
CA GLU A 41 -14.55 4.88 5.97
C GLU A 41 -14.53 5.10 7.48
N VAL A 42 -15.65 5.57 8.01
CA VAL A 42 -15.80 5.84 9.44
C VAL A 42 -16.74 4.78 10.01
N TYR A 43 -16.25 4.02 10.96
CA TYR A 43 -17.00 2.97 11.64
C TYR A 43 -17.33 3.41 13.06
N PHE A 44 -18.61 3.30 13.42
CA PHE A 44 -19.09 3.59 14.77
C PHE A 44 -19.28 2.29 15.55
N ASN A 45 -18.79 2.26 16.78
CA ASN A 45 -18.90 1.10 17.65
C ASN A 45 -20.10 1.23 18.57
N HIS A 46 -21.32 0.98 18.06
CA HIS A 46 -22.54 0.98 18.86
C HIS A 46 -22.69 -0.29 19.71
N ASP A 47 -22.39 -1.45 19.11
CA ASP A 47 -22.70 -2.76 19.69
C ASP A 47 -21.47 -3.51 20.23
N GLY A 48 -20.31 -2.86 20.33
CA GLY A 48 -19.05 -3.51 20.67
C GLY A 48 -18.48 -4.43 19.57
N SER A 49 -19.16 -4.54 18.43
CA SER A 49 -18.72 -5.40 17.31
C SER A 49 -17.39 -4.96 16.73
N ALA A 50 -17.14 -3.65 16.64
CA ALA A 50 -15.88 -3.10 16.17
C ALA A 50 -14.72 -3.49 17.09
N THR A 51 -14.91 -3.43 18.42
CA THR A 51 -13.90 -3.86 19.40
C THR A 51 -13.56 -5.34 19.26
N LYS A 52 -14.57 -6.21 19.05
CA LYS A 52 -14.35 -7.63 18.81
C LYS A 52 -13.55 -7.88 17.53
N LYS A 53 -13.88 -7.18 16.44
CA LYS A 53 -13.12 -7.28 15.18
C LYS A 53 -11.68 -6.78 15.31
N LEU A 54 -11.47 -5.68 16.04
CA LEU A 54 -10.12 -5.22 16.36
C LEU A 54 -9.32 -6.28 17.12
N GLN A 55 -9.95 -6.89 18.13
CA GLN A 55 -9.34 -7.97 18.92
C GLN A 55 -9.01 -9.17 18.04
N THR A 56 -9.94 -9.62 17.20
CA THR A 56 -9.68 -10.72 16.25
C THR A 56 -8.47 -10.41 15.34
N GLY A 57 -8.34 -9.16 14.89
CA GLY A 57 -7.17 -8.72 14.11
C GLY A 57 -5.86 -8.83 14.91
N VAL A 58 -5.88 -8.42 16.17
CA VAL A 58 -4.73 -8.53 17.08
C VAL A 58 -4.38 -10.00 17.36
N ASP A 59 -5.38 -10.84 17.61
CA ASP A 59 -5.21 -12.28 17.88
C ASP A 59 -4.52 -12.98 16.68
N LYS A 60 -5.02 -12.74 15.46
CA LYS A 60 -4.43 -13.30 14.24
C LYS A 60 -2.95 -12.89 14.06
N VAL A 61 -2.63 -11.61 14.30
CA VAL A 61 -1.25 -11.14 14.20
C VAL A 61 -0.35 -11.76 15.25
N ALA A 62 -0.83 -11.83 16.51
CA ALA A 62 -0.06 -12.41 17.61
C ALA A 62 0.22 -13.90 17.38
N GLU A 63 -0.76 -14.63 16.85
CA GLU A 63 -0.59 -16.04 16.49
C GLU A 63 0.44 -16.23 15.39
N LEU A 64 0.35 -15.45 14.29
CA LEU A 64 1.29 -15.54 13.18
C LEU A 64 2.72 -15.19 13.58
N ILE A 65 2.90 -14.15 14.40
CA ILE A 65 4.22 -13.70 14.84
C ILE A 65 4.75 -14.56 15.99
N GLY A 66 3.87 -15.04 16.85
CA GLY A 66 4.24 -15.87 17.99
C GLY A 66 5.00 -17.14 17.61
N VAL A 67 4.79 -17.66 16.38
CA VAL A 67 5.56 -18.81 15.88
C VAL A 67 7.05 -18.53 15.71
N THR A 68 7.45 -17.26 15.60
CA THR A 68 8.86 -16.85 15.47
C THR A 68 9.53 -16.59 16.81
N LEU A 69 8.78 -16.69 17.93
CA LEU A 69 9.27 -16.34 19.26
C LEU A 69 10.23 -17.37 19.83
N GLY A 70 11.34 -16.88 20.38
CA GLY A 70 12.28 -17.64 21.20
C GLY A 70 13.16 -18.63 20.44
N PRO A 71 13.92 -19.48 21.15
CA PRO A 71 14.93 -20.37 20.57
C PRO A 71 14.34 -21.49 19.70
N LYS A 72 13.05 -21.79 19.88
CA LYS A 72 12.30 -22.74 19.03
C LYS A 72 11.48 -22.03 17.95
N GLY A 73 11.74 -20.75 17.72
CA GLY A 73 11.07 -19.96 16.69
C GLY A 73 11.20 -20.60 15.30
N ARG A 74 10.09 -20.60 14.56
CA ARG A 74 10.02 -21.17 13.21
C ARG A 74 10.17 -20.07 12.17
N ASN A 75 10.71 -20.44 11.02
CA ASN A 75 10.74 -19.57 9.88
C ASN A 75 9.33 -19.42 9.26
N VAL A 76 9.02 -18.23 8.82
CA VAL A 76 7.78 -17.91 8.09
C VAL A 76 8.12 -17.68 6.63
N VAL A 77 7.32 -18.23 5.73
CA VAL A 77 7.45 -18.02 4.29
C VAL A 77 6.48 -16.92 3.88
N LEU A 78 7.03 -15.82 3.41
CA LEU A 78 6.26 -14.68 2.90
C LEU A 78 6.17 -14.76 1.38
N GLN A 79 4.95 -14.70 0.86
CA GLN A 79 4.72 -14.66 -0.58
C GLN A 79 4.76 -13.21 -1.08
N ASN A 80 5.69 -12.91 -1.95
CA ASN A 80 5.73 -11.63 -2.65
C ASN A 80 4.81 -11.64 -3.86
N LYS A 81 4.07 -10.55 -4.11
CA LYS A 81 3.24 -10.39 -5.32
C LYS A 81 4.08 -10.42 -6.62
N TYR A 82 5.30 -9.93 -6.55
CA TYR A 82 6.22 -9.80 -7.69
C TYR A 82 7.61 -10.30 -7.28
N GLY A 83 7.82 -11.61 -7.25
CA GLY A 83 9.13 -12.16 -6.93
C GLY A 83 9.11 -13.50 -6.21
N PRO A 84 10.29 -14.06 -5.91
CA PRO A 84 10.38 -15.33 -5.20
C PRO A 84 9.88 -15.20 -3.76
N PRO A 85 9.38 -16.28 -3.16
CA PRO A 85 8.98 -16.31 -1.76
C PRO A 85 10.19 -15.99 -0.87
N LYS A 86 9.96 -15.21 0.19
CA LYS A 86 11.00 -14.84 1.15
C LYS A 86 10.80 -15.63 2.44
N ILE A 87 11.85 -16.32 2.87
CA ILE A 87 11.87 -17.00 4.17
C ILE A 87 12.43 -16.03 5.20
N VAL A 88 11.70 -15.78 6.27
CA VAL A 88 12.05 -14.85 7.33
C VAL A 88 11.82 -15.48 8.70
N ASN A 89 12.64 -15.10 9.66
CA ASN A 89 12.53 -15.50 11.06
C ASN A 89 12.32 -14.29 11.98
N ASP A 90 12.37 -13.08 11.41
CA ASP A 90 12.25 -11.84 12.14
C ASP A 90 10.79 -11.38 12.18
N GLY A 91 10.26 -11.19 13.39
CA GLY A 91 8.90 -10.74 13.63
C GLY A 91 8.59 -9.36 13.05
N GLU A 92 9.57 -8.46 12.98
CA GLU A 92 9.38 -7.13 12.39
C GLU A 92 9.10 -7.21 10.89
N THR A 93 9.88 -8.02 10.16
CA THR A 93 9.71 -8.21 8.72
C THR A 93 8.37 -8.87 8.40
N VAL A 94 7.95 -9.85 9.20
CA VAL A 94 6.63 -10.48 9.07
C VAL A 94 5.52 -9.46 9.31
N LEU A 95 5.62 -8.68 10.39
CA LEU A 95 4.63 -7.70 10.79
C LEU A 95 4.39 -6.60 9.71
N LYS A 96 5.43 -6.20 9.01
CA LYS A 96 5.33 -5.19 7.92
C LYS A 96 4.51 -5.69 6.73
N GLN A 97 4.44 -7.00 6.51
CA GLN A 97 3.78 -7.60 5.34
C GLN A 97 2.38 -8.16 5.64
N ILE A 98 2.00 -8.25 6.91
CA ILE A 98 0.66 -8.71 7.27
C ILE A 98 -0.37 -7.64 6.94
N GLU A 99 -1.29 -7.96 6.04
CA GLU A 99 -2.48 -7.18 5.73
C GLU A 99 -3.67 -8.14 5.74
N LEU A 100 -4.71 -7.77 6.48
CA LEU A 100 -5.96 -8.53 6.56
C LEU A 100 -6.99 -7.94 5.59
N GLU A 101 -7.89 -8.78 5.10
CA GLU A 101 -8.94 -8.38 4.14
C GLU A 101 -9.97 -7.45 4.80
N ASP A 102 -10.34 -7.73 6.06
CA ASP A 102 -11.29 -6.91 6.81
C ASP A 102 -10.65 -5.58 7.26
N PRO A 103 -11.22 -4.42 6.88
CA PRO A 103 -10.65 -3.13 7.21
C PRO A 103 -10.60 -2.86 8.72
N LEU A 104 -11.58 -3.34 9.49
CA LEU A 104 -11.61 -3.20 10.96
C LEU A 104 -10.54 -4.05 11.63
N GLU A 105 -10.38 -5.30 11.21
CA GLU A 105 -9.31 -6.16 11.71
C GLU A 105 -7.94 -5.55 11.39
N ASN A 106 -7.79 -4.97 10.20
CA ASN A 106 -6.54 -4.34 9.77
C ASN A 106 -6.17 -3.10 10.61
N VAL A 107 -7.15 -2.40 11.18
CA VAL A 107 -6.87 -1.35 12.17
C VAL A 107 -6.21 -1.94 13.42
N GLY A 108 -6.68 -3.09 13.92
CA GLY A 108 -6.05 -3.82 15.02
C GLY A 108 -4.59 -4.19 14.71
N VAL A 109 -4.34 -4.73 13.51
CA VAL A 109 -2.98 -5.02 13.02
C VAL A 109 -2.10 -3.77 13.05
N LYS A 110 -2.59 -2.63 12.57
CA LYS A 110 -1.85 -1.36 12.54
C LYS A 110 -1.49 -0.85 13.93
N LEU A 111 -2.38 -1.02 14.91
CA LEU A 111 -2.11 -0.63 16.31
C LEU A 111 -0.96 -1.45 16.91
N VAL A 112 -1.02 -2.78 16.74
CA VAL A 112 0.04 -3.67 17.24
C VAL A 112 1.35 -3.44 16.47
N ARG A 113 1.27 -3.15 15.17
CA ARG A 113 2.45 -2.77 14.36
C ARG A 113 3.16 -1.54 14.91
N GLN A 114 2.42 -0.53 15.36
CA GLN A 114 3.04 0.65 15.99
C GLN A 114 3.76 0.30 17.28
N ALA A 115 3.22 -0.60 18.09
CA ALA A 115 3.88 -1.05 19.32
C ALA A 115 5.20 -1.79 19.01
N GLY A 116 5.17 -2.74 18.06
CA GLY A 116 6.36 -3.45 17.62
C GLY A 116 7.43 -2.53 17.00
N ALA A 117 7.02 -1.59 16.14
CA ALA A 117 7.93 -0.63 15.52
C ALA A 117 8.61 0.26 16.56
N LYS A 118 7.87 0.81 17.55
CA LYS A 118 8.44 1.62 18.62
C LYS A 118 9.45 0.82 19.47
N THR A 119 9.18 -0.45 19.74
CA THR A 119 10.12 -1.30 20.46
C THR A 119 11.40 -1.48 19.67
N ASN A 120 11.29 -1.74 18.37
CA ASN A 120 12.45 -1.88 17.48
C ASN A 120 13.25 -0.58 17.36
N ASP A 121 12.58 0.58 17.24
CA ASP A 121 13.23 1.89 17.14
C ASP A 121 14.03 2.24 18.40
N LEU A 122 13.56 1.82 19.59
CA LEU A 122 14.18 2.14 20.88
C LEU A 122 15.24 1.12 21.30
N ALA A 123 14.97 -0.16 21.11
CA ALA A 123 15.81 -1.26 21.63
C ALA A 123 16.53 -2.04 20.53
N GLY A 124 16.11 -1.91 19.27
CA GLY A 124 16.67 -2.67 18.14
C GLY A 124 16.32 -4.16 18.16
N ASP A 125 15.55 -4.62 19.15
CA ASP A 125 15.15 -6.01 19.35
C ASP A 125 13.87 -6.11 20.19
N GLY A 126 13.30 -7.31 20.31
CA GLY A 126 12.14 -7.56 21.15
C GLY A 126 10.78 -7.23 20.51
N CYS A 127 10.74 -6.97 19.21
CA CYS A 127 9.50 -6.70 18.47
C CYS A 127 8.46 -7.81 18.67
N THR A 128 8.81 -9.07 18.49
CA THR A 128 7.94 -10.23 18.69
C THR A 128 7.42 -10.31 20.12
N THR A 129 8.28 -10.11 21.11
CA THR A 129 7.93 -10.13 22.54
C THR A 129 6.94 -9.04 22.88
N SER A 130 7.14 -7.81 22.37
CA SER A 130 6.24 -6.68 22.62
C SER A 130 4.85 -6.91 22.04
N ILE A 131 4.75 -7.56 20.88
CA ILE A 131 3.48 -7.89 20.23
C ILE A 131 2.72 -8.95 21.04
N VAL A 132 3.39 -9.99 21.51
CA VAL A 132 2.77 -11.04 22.33
C VAL A 132 2.30 -10.48 23.67
N LEU A 133 3.09 -9.59 24.28
CA LEU A 133 2.68 -8.88 25.52
C LEU A 133 1.48 -7.98 25.28
N ALA A 134 1.49 -7.20 24.19
CA ALA A 134 0.38 -6.32 23.83
C ALA A 134 -0.90 -7.12 23.60
N HIS A 135 -0.82 -8.27 22.91
CA HIS A 135 -1.94 -9.18 22.74
C HIS A 135 -2.49 -9.67 24.08
N GLY A 136 -1.64 -10.15 25.00
CA GLY A 136 -2.05 -10.60 26.32
C GLY A 136 -2.75 -9.50 27.11
N LEU A 137 -2.20 -8.28 27.13
CA LEU A 137 -2.80 -7.13 27.81
C LEU A 137 -4.16 -6.73 27.22
N ILE A 138 -4.29 -6.72 25.89
CA ILE A 138 -5.55 -6.40 25.21
C ILE A 138 -6.60 -7.45 25.53
N THR A 139 -6.25 -8.73 25.44
CA THR A 139 -7.17 -9.85 25.70
C THR A 139 -7.72 -9.82 27.13
N GLU A 140 -6.85 -9.64 28.13
CA GLU A 140 -7.27 -9.52 29.52
C GLU A 140 -8.04 -8.21 29.77
N GLY A 141 -7.59 -7.09 29.21
CA GLY A 141 -8.27 -5.79 29.33
C GLY A 141 -9.68 -5.80 28.75
N VAL A 142 -9.92 -6.47 27.63
CA VAL A 142 -11.28 -6.60 27.05
C VAL A 142 -12.18 -7.46 27.92
N LYS A 143 -11.67 -8.54 28.55
CA LYS A 143 -12.45 -9.36 29.50
C LYS A 143 -12.92 -8.54 30.70
N VAL A 144 -12.01 -7.72 31.27
CA VAL A 144 -12.37 -6.86 32.43
C VAL A 144 -13.45 -5.86 32.04
N ARG A 145 -13.39 -5.24 30.87
CA ARG A 145 -14.40 -4.29 30.39
C ARG A 145 -15.79 -4.93 30.19
N LEU A 146 -15.86 -6.21 29.90
CA LEU A 146 -17.13 -6.92 29.73
C LEU A 146 -17.82 -7.25 31.08
N ILE A 147 -17.08 -7.14 32.19
CA ILE A 147 -17.59 -7.44 33.54
C ILE A 147 -18.17 -6.18 34.21
N PHE A 148 -17.72 -4.99 33.81
CA PHE A 148 -18.20 -3.69 34.28
C PHE A 148 -18.97 -2.94 33.18
#